data_9aecd1e30c49be9e45a682fde5bff324
#
_entry.id   9aecd1e30c49be9e45a682fde5bff324
#
_cell.length_a   1.000
_cell.length_b   1.000
_cell.length_c   1.000
_cell.angle_alpha   90.00
_cell.angle_beta   90.00
_cell.angle_gamma   90.00
#
_symmetry.space_group_name_H-M   'P 1'
#
loop_
_entity.id
_entity.type
_entity.pdbx_description
1 polymer ?
#
loop_
_entity_poly.entity_id
_entity_poly.type
_entity_poly.pdbx_seq_one_letter_code
_entity_poly.pdbx_strand_id
1 'polypeptide(L)'
;MKPLIHQKYIVPVFLIALSLTVQAVVPAPDGGYPRQNTAEGAGALLSLTTGGFNTAVGYLSLQGNTTGSYNTANGAVALHENDTGHSNTANGYAAIRANTTGIGNTATGAGALTFNTTGDHNTASGTSALFLNDTGNNNTAFGWRAGSSQTTGSNNIYIGAEVTGVAGESNTIRMGRNITDTFIDGINGATASGGAAVFVVGEAGKLGTMPSSARFKDEIKPMDKASEVILALRPVSFRYKK
;
A
#
# COMPACT_ATOMS: atom_id res chain seq x y z
N MET A 1 -37.44 -8.24 -91.02
CA MET A 1 -37.73 -8.26 -89.54
C MET A 1 -36.45 -8.61 -88.83
N LYS A 2 -35.83 -7.66 -88.10
CA LYS A 2 -34.67 -7.91 -87.28
C LYS A 2 -35.11 -8.14 -85.85
N PRO A 3 -34.65 -9.13 -85.11
CA PRO A 3 -34.99 -9.31 -83.72
C PRO A 3 -34.23 -8.31 -82.84
N LEU A 4 -34.96 -7.65 -81.91
CA LEU A 4 -34.42 -6.82 -80.88
C LEU A 4 -33.64 -7.69 -79.89
N ILE A 5 -32.34 -7.39 -79.74
CA ILE A 5 -31.50 -7.95 -78.66
C ILE A 5 -31.78 -7.14 -77.44
N HIS A 6 -32.41 -7.77 -76.42
CA HIS A 6 -32.52 -7.21 -75.10
C HIS A 6 -31.20 -7.35 -74.38
N GLN A 7 -30.45 -6.28 -74.33
CA GLN A 7 -29.21 -6.19 -73.54
C GLN A 7 -29.60 -6.06 -72.03
N LYS A 8 -29.48 -7.16 -71.31
CA LYS A 8 -29.60 -7.16 -69.83
C LYS A 8 -28.40 -6.50 -69.25
N TYR A 9 -28.54 -5.31 -68.72
CA TYR A 9 -27.52 -4.67 -67.88
C TYR A 9 -27.46 -5.40 -66.57
N ILE A 10 -26.39 -6.19 -66.34
CA ILE A 10 -26.02 -6.73 -65.06
C ILE A 10 -25.31 -5.59 -64.31
N VAL A 11 -26.03 -4.94 -63.41
CA VAL A 11 -25.43 -4.01 -62.47
C VAL A 11 -24.64 -4.86 -61.45
N PRO A 12 -23.33 -4.74 -61.38
CA PRO A 12 -22.59 -5.43 -60.33
C PRO A 12 -22.97 -4.77 -59.00
N VAL A 13 -23.68 -5.51 -58.17
CA VAL A 13 -23.88 -5.14 -56.77
C VAL A 13 -22.52 -5.26 -56.10
N PHE A 14 -21.84 -4.15 -55.97
CA PHE A 14 -20.66 -4.07 -55.10
C PHE A 14 -21.15 -4.23 -53.67
N LEU A 15 -21.09 -5.45 -53.16
CA LEU A 15 -21.21 -5.71 -51.76
C LEU A 15 -19.98 -5.11 -51.06
N ILE A 16 -20.08 -3.86 -50.62
CA ILE A 16 -19.11 -3.29 -49.71
C ILE A 16 -19.35 -4.04 -48.39
N ALA A 17 -18.63 -5.14 -48.21
CA ALA A 17 -18.47 -5.72 -46.90
C ALA A 17 -17.74 -4.67 -46.09
N LEU A 18 -18.50 -3.85 -45.36
CA LEU A 18 -17.97 -3.05 -44.27
C LEU A 18 -17.48 -4.05 -43.22
N SER A 19 -16.25 -4.53 -43.37
CA SER A 19 -15.58 -5.22 -42.31
C SER A 19 -15.44 -4.19 -41.18
N LEU A 20 -16.39 -4.20 -40.27
CA LEU A 20 -16.10 -3.76 -38.92
C LEU A 20 -14.88 -4.56 -38.53
N THR A 21 -13.70 -4.00 -38.72
CA THR A 21 -12.52 -4.48 -38.02
C THR A 21 -12.80 -4.27 -36.56
N VAL A 22 -13.40 -5.28 -35.93
CA VAL A 22 -13.25 -5.45 -34.49
C VAL A 22 -11.74 -5.43 -34.35
N GLN A 23 -11.21 -4.29 -33.88
CA GLN A 23 -9.82 -4.26 -33.47
C GLN A 23 -9.72 -5.30 -32.37
N ALA A 24 -9.21 -6.47 -32.76
CA ALA A 24 -8.86 -7.47 -31.77
C ALA A 24 -7.98 -6.78 -30.74
N VAL A 25 -8.32 -6.93 -29.48
CA VAL A 25 -7.48 -6.49 -28.39
C VAL A 25 -6.10 -7.07 -28.68
N VAL A 26 -5.11 -6.21 -28.86
CA VAL A 26 -3.73 -6.65 -29.13
C VAL A 26 -2.97 -6.51 -27.82
N PRO A 27 -2.44 -7.58 -27.31
CA PRO A 27 -2.41 -8.95 -27.83
C PRO A 27 -3.78 -9.64 -27.76
N ALA A 28 -4.01 -10.62 -28.64
CA ALA A 28 -5.27 -11.37 -28.67
C ALA A 28 -5.55 -12.00 -27.31
N PRO A 29 -6.82 -11.95 -26.84
CA PRO A 29 -7.21 -12.68 -25.62
C PRO A 29 -6.88 -14.15 -25.83
N ASP A 30 -6.44 -14.90 -24.78
CA ASP A 30 -6.19 -16.33 -24.81
C ASP A 30 -4.90 -16.85 -25.49
N GLY A 31 -4.08 -15.98 -26.04
CA GLY A 31 -2.75 -16.37 -26.50
C GLY A 31 -1.84 -16.64 -25.30
N GLY A 32 -1.39 -17.87 -25.13
CA GLY A 32 -0.32 -18.16 -24.18
C GLY A 32 0.92 -17.36 -24.56
N TYR A 33 1.13 -16.22 -23.86
CA TYR A 33 2.35 -15.47 -24.05
C TYR A 33 3.55 -16.30 -23.64
N PRO A 34 4.70 -16.15 -24.31
CA PRO A 34 5.92 -16.85 -23.93
C PRO A 34 6.17 -16.72 -22.42
N ARG A 35 6.67 -17.80 -21.82
CA ARG A 35 7.05 -17.83 -20.38
C ARG A 35 5.90 -17.62 -19.39
N GLN A 36 4.75 -18.20 -19.69
CA GLN A 36 3.56 -18.22 -18.81
C GLN A 36 3.07 -16.81 -18.43
N ASN A 37 3.10 -15.89 -19.36
CA ASN A 37 2.53 -14.57 -19.18
C ASN A 37 1.06 -14.53 -19.62
N THR A 38 0.26 -13.68 -19.01
CA THR A 38 -1.11 -13.34 -19.40
C THR A 38 -1.20 -11.84 -19.65
N ALA A 39 -1.73 -11.40 -20.80
CA ALA A 39 -1.92 -9.99 -21.08
C ALA A 39 -3.27 -9.75 -21.76
N GLU A 40 -4.07 -8.88 -21.16
CA GLU A 40 -5.41 -8.50 -21.62
C GLU A 40 -5.55 -6.97 -21.57
N GLY A 41 -5.71 -6.35 -22.71
CA GLY A 41 -5.86 -4.90 -22.87
C GLY A 41 -4.85 -4.28 -23.81
N ALA A 42 -5.21 -3.13 -24.38
CA ALA A 42 -4.34 -2.43 -25.32
C ALA A 42 -3.02 -2.02 -24.64
N GLY A 43 -1.89 -2.47 -25.20
CA GLY A 43 -0.54 -2.18 -24.72
C GLY A 43 -0.13 -2.91 -23.43
N ALA A 44 -0.91 -3.88 -22.95
CA ALA A 44 -0.50 -4.72 -21.82
C ALA A 44 0.77 -5.52 -22.20
N LEU A 45 1.78 -5.53 -21.31
CA LEU A 45 3.09 -6.19 -21.51
C LEU A 45 3.80 -5.86 -22.84
N LEU A 46 3.60 -4.66 -23.38
CA LEU A 46 4.08 -4.30 -24.71
C LEU A 46 5.61 -4.39 -24.84
N SER A 47 6.36 -4.03 -23.82
CA SER A 47 7.83 -3.98 -23.85
C SER A 47 8.52 -5.26 -23.36
N LEU A 48 7.75 -6.33 -23.12
CA LEU A 48 8.28 -7.56 -22.53
C LEU A 48 9.36 -8.22 -23.38
N THR A 49 10.51 -8.50 -22.79
CA THR A 49 11.62 -9.21 -23.45
C THR A 49 11.85 -10.61 -22.89
N THR A 50 12.21 -10.70 -21.59
CA THR A 50 12.56 -11.98 -20.96
C THR A 50 11.80 -12.29 -19.68
N GLY A 51 10.98 -11.37 -19.17
CA GLY A 51 10.16 -11.60 -17.96
C GLY A 51 9.16 -12.74 -18.15
N GLY A 52 8.87 -13.49 -17.09
CA GLY A 52 7.92 -14.58 -17.08
C GLY A 52 6.96 -14.55 -15.89
N PHE A 53 5.87 -15.32 -16.00
CA PHE A 53 4.86 -15.46 -14.94
C PHE A 53 4.19 -14.13 -14.55
N ASN A 54 4.00 -13.23 -15.52
CA ASN A 54 3.32 -11.97 -15.29
C ASN A 54 1.85 -12.06 -15.72
N THR A 55 0.98 -11.40 -14.98
CA THR A 55 -0.44 -11.20 -15.34
C THR A 55 -0.71 -9.71 -15.47
N ALA A 56 -1.11 -9.27 -16.66
CA ALA A 56 -1.42 -7.89 -16.97
C ALA A 56 -2.82 -7.77 -17.57
N VAL A 57 -3.75 -7.20 -16.81
CA VAL A 57 -5.14 -6.99 -17.23
C VAL A 57 -5.48 -5.51 -17.14
N GLY A 58 -5.72 -4.87 -18.28
CA GLY A 58 -6.08 -3.46 -18.37
C GLY A 58 -5.24 -2.69 -19.38
N TYR A 59 -5.73 -1.50 -19.74
CA TYR A 59 -5.04 -0.59 -20.64
C TYR A 59 -3.65 -0.22 -20.12
N LEU A 60 -2.59 -0.48 -20.87
CA LEU A 60 -1.19 -0.20 -20.55
C LEU A 60 -0.70 -0.82 -19.23
N SER A 61 -1.32 -1.89 -18.75
CA SER A 61 -0.83 -2.60 -17.55
C SER A 61 0.51 -3.28 -17.86
N LEU A 62 1.51 -3.14 -16.98
CA LEU A 62 2.87 -3.65 -17.16
C LEU A 62 3.49 -3.27 -18.53
N GLN A 63 3.12 -2.14 -19.11
CA GLN A 63 3.59 -1.77 -20.45
C GLN A 63 5.11 -1.71 -20.53
N GLY A 64 5.77 -1.10 -19.54
CA GLY A 64 7.22 -0.90 -19.50
C GLY A 64 8.02 -2.13 -19.07
N ASN A 65 7.35 -3.22 -18.67
CA ASN A 65 8.04 -4.39 -18.11
C ASN A 65 8.92 -5.06 -19.16
N THR A 66 10.23 -5.09 -18.91
CA THR A 66 11.20 -5.73 -19.84
C THR A 66 11.61 -7.12 -19.35
N THR A 67 12.14 -7.23 -18.14
CA THR A 67 12.66 -8.47 -17.58
C THR A 67 12.01 -8.88 -16.26
N GLY A 68 11.16 -8.00 -15.70
CA GLY A 68 10.45 -8.28 -14.44
C GLY A 68 9.57 -9.53 -14.55
N SER A 69 9.52 -10.32 -13.48
CA SER A 69 8.81 -11.59 -13.43
C SER A 69 7.92 -11.67 -12.19
N TYR A 70 6.91 -12.56 -12.23
CA TYR A 70 6.00 -12.79 -11.11
C TYR A 70 5.19 -11.55 -10.70
N ASN A 71 4.91 -10.64 -11.64
CA ASN A 71 4.10 -9.46 -11.37
C ASN A 71 2.64 -9.70 -11.74
N THR A 72 1.73 -9.17 -10.93
CA THR A 72 0.30 -9.14 -11.21
C THR A 72 -0.18 -7.70 -11.26
N ALA A 73 -0.68 -7.28 -12.41
CA ALA A 73 -1.24 -5.94 -12.63
C ALA A 73 -2.66 -6.04 -13.16
N ASN A 74 -3.63 -5.62 -12.36
CA ASN A 74 -5.04 -5.58 -12.73
C ASN A 74 -5.57 -4.15 -12.58
N GLY A 75 -5.73 -3.48 -13.69
CA GLY A 75 -6.20 -2.10 -13.78
C GLY A 75 -5.48 -1.30 -14.86
N ALA A 76 -6.13 -0.25 -15.35
CA ALA A 76 -5.48 0.62 -16.32
C ALA A 76 -4.24 1.28 -15.70
N VAL A 77 -3.12 1.26 -16.42
CA VAL A 77 -1.80 1.76 -16.05
C VAL A 77 -1.25 1.23 -14.72
N ALA A 78 -1.72 0.06 -14.26
CA ALA A 78 -1.14 -0.65 -13.12
C ALA A 78 0.26 -1.17 -13.49
N LEU A 79 1.27 -0.94 -12.62
CA LEU A 79 2.69 -1.27 -12.87
C LEU A 79 3.21 -0.78 -14.23
N HIS A 80 2.71 0.34 -14.71
CA HIS A 80 2.95 0.83 -16.07
C HIS A 80 4.44 0.99 -16.41
N GLU A 81 5.23 1.57 -15.51
CA GLU A 81 6.65 1.88 -15.70
C GLU A 81 7.58 0.78 -15.15
N ASN A 82 7.04 -0.37 -14.69
CA ASN A 82 7.86 -1.45 -14.16
C ASN A 82 8.83 -1.94 -15.24
N ASP A 83 10.11 -1.90 -14.97
CA ASP A 83 11.15 -2.38 -15.91
C ASP A 83 11.65 -3.77 -15.50
N THR A 84 12.37 -3.83 -14.40
CA THR A 84 12.97 -5.07 -13.89
C THR A 84 12.38 -5.55 -12.56
N GLY A 85 11.50 -4.74 -11.95
CA GLY A 85 10.84 -5.09 -10.70
C GLY A 85 10.08 -6.41 -10.77
N HIS A 86 10.13 -7.21 -9.71
CA HIS A 86 9.51 -8.53 -9.70
C HIS A 86 8.68 -8.79 -8.43
N SER A 87 7.78 -9.77 -8.50
CA SER A 87 6.94 -10.17 -7.36
C SER A 87 6.03 -9.04 -6.83
N ASN A 88 5.62 -8.12 -7.70
CA ASN A 88 4.72 -7.04 -7.33
C ASN A 88 3.27 -7.38 -7.66
N THR A 89 2.34 -6.96 -6.81
CA THR A 89 0.90 -7.11 -7.02
C THR A 89 0.23 -5.74 -7.01
N ALA A 90 -0.33 -5.34 -8.13
CA ALA A 90 -1.04 -4.07 -8.30
C ALA A 90 -2.49 -4.31 -8.74
N ASN A 91 -3.44 -3.96 -7.91
CA ASN A 91 -4.87 -4.08 -8.19
C ASN A 91 -5.56 -2.72 -8.04
N GLY A 92 -5.84 -2.08 -9.15
CA GLY A 92 -6.49 -0.77 -9.24
C GLY A 92 -5.89 0.13 -10.30
N TYR A 93 -6.63 1.18 -10.68
CA TYR A 93 -6.14 2.23 -11.57
C TYR A 93 -4.84 2.85 -11.03
N ALA A 94 -3.79 2.88 -11.84
CA ALA A 94 -2.49 3.47 -11.50
C ALA A 94 -1.84 2.92 -10.19
N ALA A 95 -2.23 1.73 -9.74
CA ALA A 95 -1.56 1.08 -8.62
C ALA A 95 -0.11 0.74 -8.99
N ILE A 96 0.83 1.13 -8.15
CA ILE A 96 2.31 0.99 -8.34
C ILE A 96 2.76 1.48 -9.72
N ARG A 97 2.20 2.55 -10.24
CA ARG A 97 2.41 2.98 -11.64
C ARG A 97 3.87 3.25 -11.98
N ALA A 98 4.61 3.95 -11.12
CA ALA A 98 5.96 4.43 -11.40
C ALA A 98 7.07 3.46 -10.97
N ASN A 99 6.75 2.24 -10.57
CA ASN A 99 7.78 1.28 -10.16
C ASN A 99 8.75 1.02 -11.30
N THR A 100 10.03 1.06 -11.02
CA THR A 100 11.06 0.69 -12.00
C THR A 100 11.73 -0.63 -11.63
N THR A 101 12.28 -0.71 -10.44
CA THR A 101 13.05 -1.86 -9.96
C THR A 101 12.54 -2.45 -8.64
N GLY A 102 11.61 -1.77 -7.97
CA GLY A 102 11.09 -2.20 -6.65
C GLY A 102 10.47 -3.59 -6.68
N ILE A 103 10.64 -4.33 -5.60
CA ILE A 103 10.33 -5.75 -5.49
C ILE A 103 9.34 -6.01 -4.33
N GLY A 104 8.48 -7.03 -4.51
CA GLY A 104 7.66 -7.54 -3.41
C GLY A 104 6.60 -6.55 -2.89
N ASN A 105 6.21 -5.56 -3.70
CA ASN A 105 5.21 -4.59 -3.30
C ASN A 105 3.79 -5.09 -3.58
N THR A 106 2.87 -4.80 -2.68
CA THR A 106 1.45 -5.10 -2.84
C THR A 106 0.62 -3.82 -2.72
N ALA A 107 -0.12 -3.49 -3.77
CA ALA A 107 -1.03 -2.35 -3.77
C ALA A 107 -2.44 -2.74 -4.21
N THR A 108 -3.42 -2.41 -3.40
CA THR A 108 -4.84 -2.59 -3.69
C THR A 108 -5.58 -1.27 -3.50
N GLY A 109 -6.10 -0.72 -4.58
CA GLY A 109 -6.81 0.55 -4.60
C GLY A 109 -6.29 1.50 -5.68
N ALA A 110 -7.16 2.40 -6.15
CA ALA A 110 -6.76 3.39 -7.13
C ALA A 110 -5.66 4.30 -6.58
N GLY A 111 -4.56 4.41 -7.30
CA GLY A 111 -3.42 5.23 -6.91
C GLY A 111 -2.62 4.74 -5.69
N ALA A 112 -2.81 3.53 -5.21
CA ALA A 112 -1.99 2.96 -4.15
C ALA A 112 -0.54 2.78 -4.64
N LEU A 113 0.46 3.25 -3.88
CA LEU A 113 1.89 3.21 -4.22
C LEU A 113 2.22 3.82 -5.61
N THR A 114 1.46 4.79 -6.07
CA THR A 114 1.61 5.33 -7.44
C THR A 114 3.04 5.75 -7.76
N PHE A 115 3.73 6.41 -6.86
CA PHE A 115 5.07 6.97 -7.09
C PHE A 115 6.21 6.12 -6.53
N ASN A 116 5.94 4.87 -6.12
CA ASN A 116 7.02 3.97 -5.72
C ASN A 116 7.92 3.69 -6.91
N THR A 117 9.19 4.08 -6.85
CA THR A 117 10.16 3.84 -7.93
C THR A 117 11.02 2.62 -7.65
N THR A 118 11.67 2.59 -6.49
CA THR A 118 12.62 1.53 -6.11
C THR A 118 12.34 0.93 -4.73
N GLY A 119 11.31 1.41 -4.03
CA GLY A 119 10.95 0.89 -2.70
C GLY A 119 10.50 -0.56 -2.74
N ASP A 120 10.92 -1.34 -1.76
CA ASP A 120 10.69 -2.78 -1.66
C ASP A 120 9.75 -3.14 -0.51
N HIS A 121 9.03 -4.27 -0.67
CA HIS A 121 8.24 -4.91 0.39
C HIS A 121 7.20 -3.98 1.06
N ASN A 122 6.64 -3.06 0.29
CA ASN A 122 5.58 -2.17 0.79
C ASN A 122 4.20 -2.79 0.55
N THR A 123 3.31 -2.62 1.52
CA THR A 123 1.91 -3.06 1.43
C THR A 123 0.98 -1.86 1.56
N ALA A 124 0.19 -1.58 0.55
CA ALA A 124 -0.77 -0.47 0.51
C ALA A 124 -2.17 -0.98 0.15
N SER A 125 -3.11 -0.82 1.06
CA SER A 125 -4.51 -1.19 0.84
C SER A 125 -5.43 0.00 1.11
N GLY A 126 -5.97 0.57 0.06
CA GLY A 126 -6.84 1.75 0.07
C GLY A 126 -6.48 2.72 -1.04
N THR A 127 -7.45 3.51 -1.48
CA THR A 127 -7.22 4.56 -2.48
C THR A 127 -6.15 5.54 -1.99
N SER A 128 -5.11 5.75 -2.80
CA SER A 128 -3.97 6.62 -2.50
C SER A 128 -3.20 6.25 -1.22
N ALA A 129 -3.25 5.00 -0.75
CA ALA A 129 -2.39 4.52 0.32
C ALA A 129 -0.93 4.52 -0.15
N LEU A 130 0.01 5.01 0.67
CA LEU A 130 1.43 5.20 0.34
C LEU A 130 1.68 5.91 -1.00
N PHE A 131 0.82 6.86 -1.35
CA PHE A 131 0.81 7.50 -2.68
C PHE A 131 2.15 8.08 -3.10
N LEU A 132 2.84 8.79 -2.19
CA LEU A 132 4.12 9.45 -2.45
C LEU A 132 5.35 8.62 -2.05
N ASN A 133 5.17 7.35 -1.63
CA ASN A 133 6.32 6.50 -1.34
C ASN A 133 7.16 6.37 -2.60
N ASP A 134 8.42 6.75 -2.53
CA ASP A 134 9.37 6.69 -3.65
C ASP A 134 10.36 5.53 -3.46
N THR A 135 11.20 5.63 -2.44
CA THR A 135 12.27 4.66 -2.15
C THR A 135 12.13 3.98 -0.79
N GLY A 136 11.07 4.32 -0.02
CA GLY A 136 10.82 3.73 1.30
C GLY A 136 10.50 2.24 1.24
N ASN A 137 11.02 1.47 2.20
CA ASN A 137 10.89 0.02 2.25
C ASN A 137 10.10 -0.46 3.46
N ASN A 138 9.50 -1.65 3.36
CA ASN A 138 8.82 -2.31 4.48
C ASN A 138 7.72 -1.45 5.14
N ASN A 139 7.04 -0.61 4.36
CA ASN A 139 5.94 0.20 4.86
C ASN A 139 4.61 -0.53 4.67
N THR A 140 3.74 -0.46 5.67
CA THR A 140 2.39 -1.02 5.60
C THR A 140 1.37 0.10 5.81
N ALA A 141 0.43 0.25 4.87
CA ALA A 141 -0.63 1.23 4.97
C ALA A 141 -1.99 0.60 4.67
N PHE A 142 -2.94 0.82 5.56
CA PHE A 142 -4.29 0.30 5.47
C PHE A 142 -5.33 1.39 5.69
N GLY A 143 -6.02 1.79 4.65
CA GLY A 143 -7.05 2.83 4.65
C GLY A 143 -6.86 3.87 3.56
N TRP A 144 -7.92 4.66 3.30
CA TRP A 144 -7.88 5.75 2.35
C TRP A 144 -6.79 6.78 2.75
N ARG A 145 -5.84 7.04 1.83
CA ARG A 145 -4.69 7.95 2.04
C ARG A 145 -3.81 7.62 3.25
N ALA A 146 -3.85 6.38 3.76
CA ALA A 146 -2.93 5.95 4.81
C ALA A 146 -1.49 6.05 4.30
N GLY A 147 -0.59 6.68 5.07
CA GLY A 147 0.81 6.89 4.70
C GLY A 147 1.04 7.73 3.45
N SER A 148 0.04 8.47 2.95
CA SER A 148 0.11 9.15 1.63
C SER A 148 1.18 10.22 1.52
N SER A 149 1.69 10.77 2.63
CA SER A 149 2.78 11.77 2.65
C SER A 149 4.16 11.15 2.90
N GLN A 150 4.23 9.84 3.10
CA GLN A 150 5.50 9.12 3.23
C GLN A 150 6.24 9.14 1.89
N THR A 151 7.56 9.35 1.92
CA THR A 151 8.39 9.43 0.71
C THR A 151 9.53 8.41 0.70
N THR A 152 10.49 8.52 1.63
CA THR A 152 11.72 7.72 1.63
C THR A 152 11.94 6.92 2.92
N GLY A 153 11.11 7.14 3.95
CA GLY A 153 11.24 6.44 5.23
C GLY A 153 10.79 4.98 5.15
N SER A 154 11.26 4.17 6.08
CA SER A 154 11.07 2.72 6.07
C SER A 154 10.54 2.19 7.40
N ASN A 155 10.01 0.96 7.37
CA ASN A 155 9.50 0.24 8.53
C ASN A 155 8.34 0.97 9.25
N ASN A 156 7.43 1.58 8.49
CA ASN A 156 6.30 2.29 9.07
C ASN A 156 4.99 1.51 8.91
N ILE A 157 4.06 1.70 9.83
CA ILE A 157 2.71 1.15 9.79
C ILE A 157 1.71 2.30 9.94
N TYR A 158 0.81 2.44 8.96
CA TYR A 158 -0.26 3.44 8.92
C TYR A 158 -1.61 2.74 8.84
N ILE A 159 -2.44 2.88 9.85
CA ILE A 159 -3.77 2.24 9.92
C ILE A 159 -4.86 3.28 10.14
N GLY A 160 -5.78 3.37 9.21
CA GLY A 160 -6.92 4.27 9.25
C GLY A 160 -6.96 5.27 8.10
N ALA A 161 -8.14 5.84 7.85
CA ALA A 161 -8.31 6.86 6.83
C ALA A 161 -7.55 8.14 7.19
N GLU A 162 -6.87 8.73 6.21
CA GLU A 162 -6.09 9.98 6.34
C GLU A 162 -4.99 9.97 7.41
N VAL A 163 -4.53 8.83 7.84
CA VAL A 163 -3.30 8.69 8.65
C VAL A 163 -2.09 8.93 7.75
N THR A 164 -1.86 10.16 7.34
CA THR A 164 -1.01 10.52 6.19
C THR A 164 0.49 10.30 6.39
N GLY A 165 0.96 10.21 7.64
CA GLY A 165 2.39 10.11 7.94
C GLY A 165 3.15 11.43 7.74
N VAL A 166 4.46 11.37 7.88
CA VAL A 166 5.41 12.48 7.66
C VAL A 166 6.47 12.02 6.66
N ALA A 167 6.84 12.90 5.73
CA ALA A 167 7.87 12.60 4.74
C ALA A 167 9.19 12.18 5.41
N GLY A 168 9.75 11.05 5.00
CA GLY A 168 11.03 10.53 5.51
C GLY A 168 10.99 9.92 6.92
N GLU A 169 9.82 9.84 7.59
CA GLU A 169 9.76 9.17 8.90
C GLU A 169 10.01 7.66 8.78
N SER A 170 10.63 7.09 9.81
CA SER A 170 10.94 5.65 9.85
C SER A 170 10.64 5.05 11.21
N ASN A 171 10.43 3.72 11.23
CA ASN A 171 10.18 2.94 12.45
C ASN A 171 9.00 3.47 13.28
N THR A 172 7.92 3.89 12.63
CA THR A 172 6.78 4.56 13.25
C THR A 172 5.49 3.77 13.02
N ILE A 173 4.68 3.65 14.04
CA ILE A 173 3.29 3.15 13.95
C ILE A 173 2.36 4.33 14.19
N ARG A 174 1.48 4.60 13.23
CA ARG A 174 0.39 5.58 13.33
C ARG A 174 -0.94 4.88 13.13
N MET A 175 -1.81 4.95 14.11
CA MET A 175 -3.15 4.36 14.03
C MET A 175 -4.21 5.41 14.35
N GLY A 176 -5.18 5.55 13.45
CA GLY A 176 -6.30 6.45 13.60
C GLY A 176 -5.93 7.94 13.47
N ARG A 177 -6.85 8.69 12.91
CA ARG A 177 -6.85 10.15 12.88
C ARG A 177 -8.22 10.62 13.35
N ASN A 178 -8.28 11.58 14.26
CA ASN A 178 -9.55 12.05 14.86
C ASN A 178 -10.32 10.92 15.58
N ILE A 179 -9.60 9.94 16.15
CA ILE A 179 -10.19 8.87 16.98
C ILE A 179 -10.30 9.40 18.39
N THR A 180 -11.47 9.33 19.00
CA THR A 180 -11.71 9.72 20.39
C THR A 180 -11.41 8.60 21.37
N ASP A 181 -11.69 7.36 20.96
CA ASP A 181 -11.53 6.19 21.83
C ASP A 181 -10.76 5.07 21.11
N THR A 182 -9.83 4.46 21.82
CA THR A 182 -9.06 3.31 21.32
C THR A 182 -9.23 2.14 22.29
N PHE A 183 -9.83 1.07 21.81
CA PHE A 183 -9.99 -0.17 22.56
C PHE A 183 -8.94 -1.18 22.09
N ILE A 184 -8.10 -1.65 23.02
CA ILE A 184 -7.14 -2.73 22.76
C ILE A 184 -7.48 -3.85 23.75
N ASP A 185 -8.04 -4.94 23.22
CA ASP A 185 -8.42 -6.08 24.03
C ASP A 185 -7.20 -6.78 24.62
N GLY A 186 -7.36 -7.37 25.81
CA GLY A 186 -6.29 -8.10 26.50
C GLY A 186 -5.28 -7.24 27.29
N ILE A 187 -5.35 -5.91 27.23
CA ILE A 187 -4.51 -5.05 28.10
C ILE A 187 -5.08 -4.97 29.51
N ASN A 188 -6.41 -5.00 29.65
CA ASN A 188 -7.06 -4.91 30.96
C ASN A 188 -6.77 -6.17 31.81
N GLY A 189 -6.19 -5.98 32.99
CA GLY A 189 -5.83 -7.07 33.88
C GLY A 189 -4.53 -7.80 33.55
N ALA A 190 -3.83 -7.42 32.49
CA ALA A 190 -2.50 -7.95 32.20
C ALA A 190 -1.51 -7.43 33.25
N THR A 191 -0.98 -8.32 34.09
CA THR A 191 0.10 -8.01 35.04
C THR A 191 1.43 -8.15 34.27
N ALA A 192 2.08 -7.03 33.97
CA ALA A 192 3.45 -7.06 33.47
C ALA A 192 4.37 -7.55 34.59
N SER A 193 4.76 -8.81 34.57
CA SER A 193 5.77 -9.34 35.49
C SER A 193 7.10 -8.65 35.17
N GLY A 194 7.51 -7.71 36.03
CA GLY A 194 8.76 -6.94 35.90
C GLY A 194 8.69 -5.79 34.88
N GLY A 195 7.52 -5.44 34.37
CA GLY A 195 7.36 -4.40 33.35
C GLY A 195 7.08 -3.02 33.94
N ALA A 196 7.58 -1.98 33.29
CA ALA A 196 7.16 -0.61 33.54
C ALA A 196 5.75 -0.40 32.97
N ALA A 197 4.90 0.35 33.70
CA ALA A 197 3.58 0.74 33.22
C ALA A 197 3.72 1.51 31.90
N VAL A 198 2.84 1.20 30.94
CA VAL A 198 2.76 1.94 29.67
C VAL A 198 1.91 3.18 29.90
N PHE A 199 2.45 4.34 29.60
CA PHE A 199 1.76 5.62 29.73
C PHE A 199 1.66 6.31 28.36
N VAL A 200 0.62 7.12 28.18
CA VAL A 200 0.57 8.08 27.09
C VAL A 200 1.48 9.25 27.45
N VAL A 201 2.51 9.50 26.68
CA VAL A 201 3.49 10.55 26.94
C VAL A 201 3.27 11.70 25.98
N GLY A 202 2.90 12.87 26.54
CA GLY A 202 2.77 14.12 25.79
C GLY A 202 1.52 14.22 24.89
N GLU A 203 1.33 15.40 24.32
CA GLU A 203 0.17 15.74 23.46
C GLU A 203 0.11 14.94 22.15
N ALA A 204 1.20 14.29 21.75
CA ALA A 204 1.28 13.50 20.51
C ALA A 204 0.72 12.07 20.63
N GLY A 205 0.19 11.66 21.81
CA GLY A 205 -0.38 10.32 21.99
C GLY A 205 0.64 9.18 21.92
N LYS A 206 1.91 9.43 22.14
CA LYS A 206 2.96 8.42 22.12
C LYS A 206 2.85 7.48 23.32
N LEU A 207 2.76 6.18 23.08
CA LEU A 207 2.88 5.18 24.13
C LEU A 207 4.35 5.05 24.53
N GLY A 208 4.63 5.15 25.82
CA GLY A 208 5.99 5.02 26.34
C GLY A 208 6.01 4.53 27.78
N THR A 209 7.16 4.11 28.25
CA THR A 209 7.39 3.77 29.64
C THR A 209 7.93 4.98 30.37
N MET A 210 7.37 5.32 31.53
CA MET A 210 8.02 6.27 32.42
C MET A 210 9.27 5.61 33.00
N PRO A 211 10.44 6.23 32.85
CA PRO A 211 11.60 5.80 33.61
C PRO A 211 11.30 5.97 35.11
N SER A 212 11.86 5.10 35.93
CA SER A 212 11.61 5.05 37.37
C SER A 212 11.63 6.45 38.01
N SER A 213 10.86 6.60 39.06
CA SER A 213 10.55 7.85 39.77
C SER A 213 11.75 8.77 40.10
N ALA A 214 12.98 8.28 40.08
CA ALA A 214 14.18 9.10 40.32
C ALA A 214 14.43 10.17 39.22
N ARG A 215 13.99 9.94 37.94
CA ARG A 215 14.17 10.88 36.84
C ARG A 215 13.24 12.12 36.91
N PHE A 216 12.16 12.03 37.70
CA PHE A 216 11.20 13.12 37.85
C PHE A 216 11.28 13.75 39.25
N LYS A 217 12.31 13.41 40.05
CA LYS A 217 12.56 14.01 41.33
C LYS A 217 13.75 14.95 41.20
N ASP A 218 13.48 16.24 41.23
CA ASP A 218 14.52 17.23 41.43
C ASP A 218 15.00 17.10 42.88
N GLU A 219 16.32 17.08 43.06
CA GLU A 219 16.98 17.03 44.36
C GLU A 219 16.61 15.86 45.26
N ILE A 220 16.96 14.62 44.91
CA ILE A 220 16.93 13.50 45.82
C ILE A 220 18.02 13.71 46.86
N LYS A 221 17.63 14.11 48.09
CA LYS A 221 18.53 14.25 49.24
C LYS A 221 18.25 13.13 50.23
N PRO A 222 19.29 12.64 50.99
CA PRO A 222 19.06 11.77 52.12
C PRO A 222 18.08 12.41 53.09
N MET A 223 17.17 11.63 53.62
CA MET A 223 16.13 12.13 54.51
C MET A 223 16.65 12.40 55.94
N ASP A 224 17.88 12.12 56.28
CA ASP A 224 18.50 12.31 57.59
C ASP A 224 17.53 12.00 58.76
N LYS A 225 17.39 12.92 59.69
CA LYS A 225 16.46 12.78 60.83
C LYS A 225 14.97 12.76 60.48
N ALA A 226 14.59 13.18 59.25
CA ALA A 226 13.19 13.11 58.82
C ALA A 226 12.71 11.66 58.63
N SER A 227 13.62 10.69 58.47
CA SER A 227 13.27 9.26 58.44
C SER A 227 12.75 8.73 59.79
N GLU A 228 13.15 9.34 60.94
CA GLU A 228 12.67 8.95 62.27
C GLU A 228 11.15 9.20 62.43
N VAL A 229 10.64 10.26 61.78
CA VAL A 229 9.22 10.57 61.80
C VAL A 229 8.41 9.51 61.04
N ILE A 230 8.98 8.96 59.91
CA ILE A 230 8.34 7.91 59.14
C ILE A 230 8.26 6.60 59.95
N LEU A 231 9.30 6.28 60.72
CA LEU A 231 9.31 5.11 61.60
C LEU A 231 8.28 5.21 62.75
N ALA A 232 7.88 6.41 63.09
CA ALA A 232 6.83 6.67 64.09
C ALA A 232 5.40 6.62 63.55
N LEU A 233 5.23 6.53 62.20
CA LEU A 233 3.90 6.44 61.59
C LEU A 233 3.28 5.06 61.85
N ARG A 234 2.11 5.08 62.43
CA ARG A 234 1.31 3.84 62.60
C ARG A 234 0.66 3.47 61.27
N PRO A 235 0.80 2.23 60.81
CA PRO A 235 0.08 1.78 59.62
C PRO A 235 -1.43 1.89 59.85
N VAL A 236 -2.14 2.57 58.92
CA VAL A 236 -3.60 2.65 58.96
C VAL A 236 -4.18 1.88 57.78
N SER A 237 -5.17 1.06 58.01
CA SER A 237 -5.95 0.44 56.93
C SER A 237 -7.17 1.31 56.64
N PHE A 238 -7.53 1.46 55.38
CA PHE A 238 -8.72 2.18 54.97
C PHE A 238 -9.57 1.30 54.04
N ARG A 239 -10.88 1.54 54.05
CA ARG A 239 -11.81 0.96 53.10
C ARG A 239 -12.45 2.10 52.30
N TYR A 240 -12.56 1.92 51.03
CA TYR A 240 -13.37 2.81 50.23
C TYR A 240 -14.84 2.67 50.61
N LYS A 241 -15.54 3.78 50.76
CA LYS A 241 -17.00 3.77 50.86
C LYS A 241 -17.57 3.30 49.52
N LYS A 242 -18.55 2.38 49.58
CA LYS A 242 -19.33 1.93 48.44
C LYS A 242 -20.20 3.04 47.92
#